data_1f5c841974f012b84bbb6f9882073b50
#
_entry.id   1f5c841974f012b84bbb6f9882073b50
#
_cell.length_a   1.000
_cell.length_b   1.000
_cell.length_c   1.000
_cell.angle_alpha   90.00
_cell.angle_beta   90.00
_cell.angle_gamma   90.00
#
_symmetry.space_group_name_H-M   'P 1'
#
loop_
_entity.id
_entity.type
_entity.pdbx_description
1 polymer ?
#
loop_
_entity_poly.entity_id
_entity_poly.type
_entity_poly.pdbx_seq_one_letter_code
_entity_poly.pdbx_strand_id
1 'polypeptide(L)'
;MVGLPAFTLVILLILTSSLSLAAGLIQIKGSDTEVNAVQRMAEVYMQRYKGAAIAVTGGGSGVGIAAIINRTTDLANSSRAMKAQELQQAKANGVDPIGIVFAIDGLSVIVNPANKVKTLTLDQIGQVYRGEIKNWSQVGGPNLPVTLYGRQPNSGTFIFFRETVVRGDYAQAMNQMNGNAQIVEAVKRDKGGIGYVGVGYVVDDKGKVTPGLKILNVAKDRNSKAVSPTDVKNIESGAYPIVRPLYQYFDKANRGKVDGFVGFELSPEGQNIISKEGFFPVTAKYRRYNARYGF
;
A
#
# COMPACT_ATOMS: atom_id res chain seq x y z
N MET A 1 -10.33 28.98 -84.12
CA MET A 1 -9.41 28.37 -83.16
C MET A 1 -9.89 28.79 -81.79
N VAL A 2 -10.54 27.91 -81.08
CA VAL A 2 -11.17 28.16 -79.75
C VAL A 2 -10.26 27.56 -78.71
N GLY A 3 -9.69 28.44 -77.81
CA GLY A 3 -8.85 27.99 -76.74
C GLY A 3 -9.67 27.47 -75.54
N LEU A 4 -9.38 26.27 -75.03
CA LEU A 4 -9.92 25.73 -73.80
C LEU A 4 -9.19 26.33 -72.56
N PRO A 5 -9.90 26.70 -71.51
CA PRO A 5 -9.26 27.05 -70.26
C PRO A 5 -8.88 25.83 -69.43
N ALA A 6 -7.64 25.80 -68.94
CA ALA A 6 -7.15 24.76 -68.01
C ALA A 6 -7.75 25.01 -66.62
N PHE A 7 -8.51 23.99 -66.13
CA PHE A 7 -8.97 23.94 -64.72
C PHE A 7 -7.86 23.42 -63.83
N THR A 8 -7.30 24.30 -62.99
CA THR A 8 -6.32 23.94 -61.99
C THR A 8 -7.07 23.45 -60.73
N LEU A 9 -7.04 22.12 -60.47
CA LEU A 9 -7.62 21.50 -59.30
C LEU A 9 -6.68 21.72 -58.13
N VAL A 10 -7.04 22.62 -57.19
CA VAL A 10 -6.33 22.80 -55.91
C VAL A 10 -6.82 21.78 -54.93
N ILE A 11 -6.01 20.73 -54.66
CA ILE A 11 -6.27 19.75 -53.61
C ILE A 11 -5.84 20.39 -52.26
N LEU A 12 -6.83 20.79 -51.47
CA LEU A 12 -6.62 21.28 -50.10
C LEU A 12 -6.40 20.05 -49.18
N LEU A 13 -5.14 19.73 -48.89
CA LEU A 13 -4.77 18.72 -47.88
C LEU A 13 -5.11 19.27 -46.51
N ILE A 14 -6.24 18.85 -45.92
CA ILE A 14 -6.57 19.12 -44.53
C ILE A 14 -5.71 18.18 -43.69
N LEU A 15 -4.57 18.67 -43.19
CA LEU A 15 -3.83 18.04 -42.08
C LEU A 15 -4.69 18.14 -40.83
N THR A 16 -5.42 17.10 -40.49
CA THR A 16 -5.99 16.91 -39.14
C THR A 16 -4.84 16.56 -38.20
N SER A 17 -4.21 17.58 -37.66
CA SER A 17 -3.30 17.43 -36.51
C SER A 17 -4.14 16.89 -35.35
N SER A 18 -4.05 15.59 -35.10
CA SER A 18 -4.49 15.01 -33.84
C SER A 18 -3.65 15.68 -32.73
N LEU A 19 -4.20 16.71 -32.07
CA LEU A 19 -3.66 17.17 -30.80
C LEU A 19 -3.80 15.99 -29.81
N SER A 20 -2.75 15.16 -29.75
CA SER A 20 -2.55 14.28 -28.62
C SER A 20 -2.32 15.21 -27.43
N LEU A 21 -3.36 15.47 -26.64
CA LEU A 21 -3.17 16.04 -25.31
C LEU A 21 -2.23 15.07 -24.59
N ALA A 22 -0.96 15.46 -24.47
CA ALA A 22 -0.03 14.75 -23.61
C ALA A 22 -0.66 14.81 -22.22
N ALA A 23 -1.23 13.69 -21.76
CA ALA A 23 -1.70 13.57 -20.40
C ALA A 23 -0.50 13.91 -19.50
N GLY A 24 -0.60 15.00 -18.71
CA GLY A 24 0.51 15.45 -17.88
C GLY A 24 0.95 14.33 -16.94
N LEU A 25 2.23 14.30 -16.58
CA LEU A 25 2.80 13.34 -15.66
C LEU A 25 2.00 13.27 -14.34
N ILE A 26 1.44 12.11 -14.01
CA ILE A 26 0.83 11.83 -12.70
C ILE A 26 1.95 11.48 -11.73
N GLN A 27 2.12 12.27 -10.70
CA GLN A 27 3.08 12.01 -9.63
C GLN A 27 2.38 11.34 -8.44
N ILE A 28 2.89 10.20 -8.01
CA ILE A 28 2.38 9.42 -6.88
C ILE A 28 3.47 9.29 -5.84
N LYS A 29 3.19 9.70 -4.58
CA LYS A 29 4.16 9.62 -3.47
C LYS A 29 3.52 8.99 -2.24
N GLY A 30 4.32 8.33 -1.41
CA GLY A 30 3.88 8.00 -0.06
C GLY A 30 4.24 6.61 0.44
N SER A 31 3.24 5.81 0.77
CA SER A 31 3.39 4.54 1.46
C SER A 31 4.29 3.54 0.73
N ASP A 32 5.37 3.13 1.38
CA ASP A 32 6.25 2.07 0.85
C ASP A 32 5.57 0.68 0.86
N THR A 33 4.48 0.52 1.60
CA THR A 33 3.68 -0.72 1.56
C THR A 33 3.07 -0.93 0.19
N GLU A 34 2.69 0.14 -0.49
CA GLU A 34 1.90 0.15 -1.73
C GLU A 34 2.75 0.29 -2.99
N VAL A 35 4.02 0.71 -2.84
CA VAL A 35 4.89 1.09 -3.97
C VAL A 35 4.91 0.04 -5.08
N ASN A 36 5.17 -1.22 -4.75
CA ASN A 36 5.32 -2.27 -5.78
C ASN A 36 4.00 -2.48 -6.55
N ALA A 37 2.89 -2.59 -5.83
CA ALA A 37 1.57 -2.80 -6.44
C ALA A 37 1.16 -1.61 -7.32
N VAL A 38 1.36 -0.38 -6.83
CA VAL A 38 1.01 0.83 -7.60
C VAL A 38 1.96 1.02 -8.78
N GLN A 39 3.26 0.72 -8.66
CA GLN A 39 4.19 0.71 -9.79
C GLN A 39 3.75 -0.30 -10.86
N ARG A 40 3.37 -1.52 -10.44
CA ARG A 40 2.89 -2.53 -11.38
C ARG A 40 1.61 -2.09 -12.11
N MET A 41 0.66 -1.48 -11.40
CA MET A 41 -0.54 -0.93 -12.01
C MET A 41 -0.23 0.23 -12.96
N ALA A 42 0.69 1.12 -12.57
CA ALA A 42 1.13 2.23 -13.43
C ALA A 42 1.81 1.74 -14.72
N GLU A 43 2.65 0.71 -14.65
CA GLU A 43 3.26 0.08 -15.82
C GLU A 43 2.20 -0.46 -16.80
N VAL A 44 1.24 -1.25 -16.31
CA VAL A 44 0.17 -1.82 -17.13
C VAL A 44 -0.71 -0.71 -17.71
N TYR A 45 -1.04 0.31 -16.91
CA TYR A 45 -1.81 1.47 -17.37
C TYR A 45 -1.11 2.22 -18.50
N MET A 46 0.18 2.54 -18.34
CA MET A 46 0.98 3.24 -19.37
C MET A 46 1.18 2.40 -20.64
N GLN A 47 1.25 1.08 -20.53
CA GLN A 47 1.29 0.19 -21.69
C GLN A 47 -0.02 0.25 -22.50
N ARG A 48 -1.15 0.35 -21.82
CA ARG A 48 -2.50 0.37 -22.41
C ARG A 48 -2.89 1.74 -22.97
N TYR A 49 -2.60 2.79 -22.21
CA TYR A 49 -3.00 4.17 -22.54
C TYR A 49 -1.77 4.95 -23.01
N LYS A 50 -1.58 4.95 -24.35
CA LYS A 50 -0.44 5.67 -24.97
C LYS A 50 -0.52 7.17 -24.66
N GLY A 51 0.58 7.72 -24.18
CA GLY A 51 0.66 9.11 -23.74
C GLY A 51 0.42 9.31 -22.24
N ALA A 52 -0.04 8.31 -21.48
CA ALA A 52 -0.04 8.36 -20.03
C ALA A 52 1.40 8.30 -19.49
N ALA A 53 1.72 9.10 -18.50
CA ALA A 53 2.98 9.10 -17.78
C ALA A 53 2.71 9.11 -16.29
N ILE A 54 3.24 8.12 -15.54
CA ILE A 54 3.05 7.97 -14.11
C ILE A 54 4.39 7.69 -13.44
N ALA A 55 4.71 8.47 -12.40
CA ALA A 55 5.89 8.26 -11.56
C ALA A 55 5.45 7.92 -10.14
N VAL A 56 5.95 6.80 -9.60
CA VAL A 56 5.61 6.30 -8.26
C VAL A 56 6.85 6.34 -7.37
N THR A 57 6.74 6.99 -6.21
CA THR A 57 7.83 7.08 -5.22
C THR A 57 7.33 6.74 -3.82
N GLY A 58 8.16 6.08 -3.03
CA GLY A 58 7.91 5.77 -1.63
C GLY A 58 8.23 6.96 -0.70
N GLY A 59 8.61 6.63 0.52
CA GLY A 59 9.03 7.58 1.56
C GLY A 59 8.10 7.62 2.78
N GLY A 60 7.07 6.78 2.80
CA GLY A 60 6.10 6.67 3.89
C GLY A 60 4.83 7.49 3.70
N SER A 61 3.73 7.03 4.29
CA SER A 61 2.40 7.66 4.17
C SER A 61 2.40 9.13 4.61
N GLY A 62 3.18 9.48 5.64
CA GLY A 62 3.28 10.85 6.10
C GLY A 62 3.88 11.80 5.06
N VAL A 63 4.85 11.33 4.27
CA VAL A 63 5.44 12.09 3.16
C VAL A 63 4.41 12.32 2.05
N GLY A 64 3.67 11.25 1.66
CA GLY A 64 2.62 11.38 0.66
C GLY A 64 1.50 12.34 1.08
N ILE A 65 1.02 12.19 2.32
CA ILE A 65 -0.02 13.07 2.87
C ILE A 65 0.47 14.54 2.93
N ALA A 66 1.70 14.78 3.38
CA ALA A 66 2.27 16.12 3.36
C ALA A 66 2.39 16.67 1.94
N ALA A 67 2.74 15.83 0.97
CA ALA A 67 2.84 16.22 -0.43
C ALA A 67 1.48 16.63 -1.03
N ILE A 68 0.38 15.92 -0.69
CA ILE A 68 -0.99 16.34 -1.09
C ILE A 68 -1.37 17.65 -0.42
N ILE A 69 -1.15 17.80 0.88
CA ILE A 69 -1.45 19.05 1.61
C ILE A 69 -0.73 20.25 1.00
N ASN A 70 0.50 20.05 0.51
CA ASN A 70 1.32 21.09 -0.11
C ASN A 70 1.19 21.14 -1.65
N ARG A 71 0.30 20.36 -2.26
CA ARG A 71 0.08 20.30 -3.73
C ARG A 71 1.35 19.96 -4.53
N THR A 72 2.24 19.12 -3.98
CA THR A 72 3.50 18.69 -4.61
C THR A 72 3.44 17.26 -5.14
N THR A 73 2.27 16.64 -5.14
CA THR A 73 1.98 15.36 -5.79
C THR A 73 0.50 15.32 -6.22
N ASP A 74 0.17 14.48 -7.17
CA ASP A 74 -1.20 14.33 -7.67
C ASP A 74 -1.98 13.27 -6.88
N LEU A 75 -1.31 12.19 -6.48
CA LEU A 75 -1.84 11.12 -5.64
C LEU A 75 -0.89 10.85 -4.46
N ALA A 76 -1.45 10.62 -3.29
CA ALA A 76 -0.70 10.18 -2.12
C ALA A 76 -1.11 8.77 -1.71
N ASN A 77 -0.17 7.81 -1.77
CA ASN A 77 -0.35 6.48 -1.23
C ASN A 77 -0.28 6.50 0.29
N SER A 78 -1.24 5.85 0.97
CA SER A 78 -1.26 5.83 2.43
C SER A 78 -1.81 4.53 3.00
N SER A 79 -1.02 3.85 3.79
CA SER A 79 -1.39 2.64 4.53
C SER A 79 -2.06 2.92 5.89
N ARG A 80 -2.62 4.10 6.05
CA ARG A 80 -3.51 4.56 7.13
C ARG A 80 -4.43 5.66 6.65
N ALA A 81 -5.52 5.89 7.36
CA ALA A 81 -6.34 7.07 7.11
C ALA A 81 -5.56 8.38 7.42
N MET A 82 -5.91 9.46 6.72
CA MET A 82 -5.49 10.81 7.11
C MET A 82 -6.05 11.14 8.50
N LYS A 83 -5.22 11.76 9.34
CA LYS A 83 -5.61 12.24 10.67
C LYS A 83 -6.49 13.49 10.56
N ALA A 84 -7.31 13.74 11.58
CA ALA A 84 -8.15 14.93 11.61
C ALA A 84 -7.32 16.24 11.45
N GLN A 85 -6.16 16.32 12.07
CA GLN A 85 -5.24 17.45 11.93
C GLN A 85 -4.72 17.61 10.50
N GLU A 86 -4.38 16.50 9.81
CA GLU A 86 -3.92 16.51 8.41
C GLU A 86 -5.04 16.99 7.47
N LEU A 87 -6.28 16.55 7.72
CA LEU A 87 -7.48 17.02 6.98
C LEU A 87 -7.73 18.52 7.21
N GLN A 88 -7.54 19.03 8.43
CA GLN A 88 -7.66 20.45 8.73
C GLN A 88 -6.58 21.28 8.01
N GLN A 89 -5.33 20.80 8.03
CA GLN A 89 -4.22 21.46 7.31
C GLN A 89 -4.46 21.47 5.78
N ALA A 90 -4.95 20.36 5.22
CA ALA A 90 -5.30 20.30 3.80
C ALA A 90 -6.34 21.38 3.45
N LYS A 91 -7.41 21.48 4.22
CA LYS A 91 -8.46 22.51 4.02
C LYS A 91 -7.93 23.92 4.18
N ALA A 92 -7.07 24.18 5.17
CA ALA A 92 -6.44 25.47 5.38
C ALA A 92 -5.57 25.87 4.18
N ASN A 93 -4.95 24.90 3.49
CA ASN A 93 -4.17 25.11 2.26
C ASN A 93 -5.06 25.11 0.99
N GLY A 94 -6.41 25.10 1.13
CA GLY A 94 -7.35 25.08 0.01
C GLY A 94 -7.40 23.75 -0.73
N VAL A 95 -6.94 22.65 -0.12
CA VAL A 95 -7.00 21.28 -0.65
C VAL A 95 -8.25 20.59 -0.09
N ASP A 96 -9.08 20.00 -0.96
CA ASP A 96 -10.22 19.15 -0.57
C ASP A 96 -9.88 17.68 -0.84
N PRO A 97 -9.27 16.97 0.13
CA PRO A 97 -8.74 15.64 -0.11
C PRO A 97 -9.86 14.60 -0.22
N ILE A 98 -9.88 13.87 -1.33
CA ILE A 98 -10.67 12.66 -1.53
C ILE A 98 -9.78 11.47 -1.23
N GLY A 99 -10.25 10.55 -0.38
CA GLY A 99 -9.56 9.30 -0.07
C GLY A 99 -10.29 8.10 -0.68
N ILE A 100 -9.61 7.34 -1.50
CA ILE A 100 -10.11 6.10 -2.11
C ILE A 100 -9.41 4.91 -1.49
N VAL A 101 -10.14 3.85 -1.22
CA VAL A 101 -9.57 2.55 -0.83
C VAL A 101 -9.42 1.69 -2.07
N PHE A 102 -8.19 1.34 -2.44
CA PHE A 102 -7.92 0.57 -3.66
C PHE A 102 -7.48 -0.87 -3.41
N ALA A 103 -7.07 -1.20 -2.16
CA ALA A 103 -6.68 -2.55 -1.76
C ALA A 103 -6.87 -2.76 -0.25
N ILE A 104 -6.83 -4.02 0.18
CA ILE A 104 -6.83 -4.43 1.58
C ILE A 104 -5.52 -5.15 1.88
N ASP A 105 -4.92 -4.83 3.02
CA ASP A 105 -3.67 -5.41 3.50
C ASP A 105 -3.90 -6.22 4.78
N GLY A 106 -3.46 -7.48 4.77
CA GLY A 106 -3.30 -8.30 5.96
C GLY A 106 -1.87 -8.14 6.49
N LEU A 107 -1.63 -7.15 7.37
CA LEU A 107 -0.27 -6.84 7.85
C LEU A 107 0.34 -8.06 8.54
N SER A 108 1.38 -8.62 7.94
CA SER A 108 2.00 -9.88 8.36
C SER A 108 3.06 -9.66 9.43
N VAL A 109 3.05 -10.49 10.47
CA VAL A 109 4.14 -10.60 11.45
C VAL A 109 5.05 -11.74 11.03
N ILE A 110 6.33 -11.43 10.83
CA ILE A 110 7.31 -12.35 10.27
C ILE A 110 8.47 -12.62 11.23
N VAL A 111 8.98 -13.83 11.18
CA VAL A 111 10.17 -14.27 11.91
C VAL A 111 11.07 -15.12 11.02
N ASN A 112 12.30 -15.35 11.47
CA ASN A 112 13.21 -16.30 10.82
C ASN A 112 12.67 -17.73 10.93
N PRO A 113 12.79 -18.60 9.91
CA PRO A 113 12.32 -19.99 9.95
C PRO A 113 12.95 -20.83 11.06
N ALA A 114 14.15 -20.48 11.54
CA ALA A 114 14.80 -21.15 12.68
C ALA A 114 14.06 -20.94 14.00
N ASN A 115 13.26 -19.87 14.12
CA ASN A 115 12.39 -19.63 15.28
C ASN A 115 11.24 -20.65 15.28
N LYS A 116 11.03 -21.35 16.40
CA LYS A 116 10.01 -22.43 16.53
C LYS A 116 8.60 -21.91 16.81
N VAL A 117 8.43 -20.65 17.24
CA VAL A 117 7.12 -20.03 17.48
C VAL A 117 6.30 -20.04 16.20
N LYS A 118 5.06 -20.50 16.27
CA LYS A 118 4.12 -20.59 15.13
C LYS A 118 2.98 -19.58 15.25
N THR A 119 2.62 -19.23 16.46
CA THR A 119 1.45 -18.42 16.78
C THR A 119 1.75 -17.45 17.91
N LEU A 120 1.18 -16.26 17.83
CA LEU A 120 1.14 -15.29 18.92
C LEU A 120 -0.25 -14.65 18.99
N THR A 121 -0.66 -14.18 20.16
CA THR A 121 -1.81 -13.28 20.29
C THR A 121 -1.40 -11.84 19.95
N LEU A 122 -2.39 -10.99 19.65
CA LEU A 122 -2.15 -9.56 19.49
C LEU A 122 -1.43 -8.95 20.69
N ASP A 123 -1.84 -9.32 21.89
CA ASP A 123 -1.24 -8.83 23.12
C ASP A 123 0.22 -9.28 23.28
N GLN A 124 0.54 -10.54 22.99
CA GLN A 124 1.93 -11.01 23.01
C GLN A 124 2.81 -10.27 22.00
N ILE A 125 2.29 -10.00 20.78
CA ILE A 125 3.01 -9.21 19.78
C ILE A 125 3.24 -7.79 20.32
N GLY A 126 2.22 -7.19 20.93
CA GLY A 126 2.35 -5.88 21.59
C GLY A 126 3.42 -5.87 22.68
N GLN A 127 3.41 -6.86 23.57
CA GLN A 127 4.40 -7.02 24.64
C GLN A 127 5.83 -7.18 24.09
N VAL A 128 5.99 -7.93 23.00
CA VAL A 128 7.28 -8.05 22.27
C VAL A 128 7.74 -6.68 21.79
N TYR A 129 6.89 -5.93 21.12
CA TYR A 129 7.28 -4.63 20.56
C TYR A 129 7.41 -3.50 21.58
N ARG A 130 6.79 -3.63 22.75
CA ARG A 130 7.05 -2.75 23.91
C ARG A 130 8.31 -3.14 24.70
N GLY A 131 8.94 -4.29 24.35
CA GLY A 131 10.14 -4.79 25.03
C GLY A 131 9.87 -5.42 26.41
N GLU A 132 8.65 -5.84 26.67
CA GLU A 132 8.24 -6.61 27.86
C GLU A 132 8.64 -8.09 27.69
N ILE A 133 8.48 -8.66 26.51
CA ILE A 133 9.00 -9.96 26.09
C ILE A 133 10.32 -9.73 25.35
N LYS A 134 11.44 -10.14 25.94
CA LYS A 134 12.80 -9.92 25.42
C LYS A 134 13.48 -11.19 24.94
N ASN A 135 12.91 -12.34 25.24
CA ASN A 135 13.45 -13.64 24.85
C ASN A 135 12.31 -14.53 24.32
N TRP A 136 12.56 -15.20 23.22
CA TRP A 136 11.57 -16.09 22.58
C TRP A 136 11.10 -17.23 23.47
N SER A 137 11.92 -17.66 24.46
CA SER A 137 11.52 -18.68 25.45
C SER A 137 10.30 -18.27 26.27
N GLN A 138 10.04 -16.98 26.46
CA GLN A 138 8.89 -16.44 27.20
C GLN A 138 7.54 -16.70 26.47
N VAL A 139 7.61 -17.07 25.20
CA VAL A 139 6.42 -17.39 24.36
C VAL A 139 6.54 -18.77 23.68
N GLY A 140 7.28 -19.68 24.30
CA GLY A 140 7.42 -21.07 23.83
C GLY A 140 8.39 -21.26 22.65
N GLY A 141 9.23 -20.28 22.39
CA GLY A 141 10.29 -20.32 21.39
C GLY A 141 11.63 -20.80 21.94
N PRO A 142 12.71 -20.72 21.14
CA PRO A 142 14.05 -21.04 21.58
C PRO A 142 14.55 -20.01 22.62
N ASN A 143 15.54 -20.42 23.42
CA ASN A 143 16.25 -19.46 24.29
C ASN A 143 17.14 -18.56 23.44
N LEU A 144 16.55 -17.49 22.91
CA LEU A 144 17.18 -16.56 21.97
C LEU A 144 16.60 -15.16 22.21
N PRO A 145 17.45 -14.12 22.32
CA PRO A 145 16.99 -12.74 22.43
C PRO A 145 16.11 -12.34 21.24
N VAL A 146 15.11 -11.50 21.50
CA VAL A 146 14.26 -10.92 20.46
C VAL A 146 14.95 -9.68 19.87
N THR A 147 15.09 -9.63 18.54
CA THR A 147 15.50 -8.43 17.81
C THR A 147 14.29 -7.83 17.10
N LEU A 148 13.97 -6.58 17.39
CA LEU A 148 12.81 -5.89 16.84
C LEU A 148 13.19 -5.15 15.55
N TYR A 149 12.44 -5.40 14.47
CA TYR A 149 12.51 -4.67 13.22
C TYR A 149 11.16 -4.02 12.92
N GLY A 150 11.14 -2.72 12.70
CA GLY A 150 9.94 -1.95 12.41
C GLY A 150 10.22 -0.83 11.43
N ARG A 151 9.22 0.01 11.22
CA ARG A 151 9.29 1.15 10.30
C ARG A 151 9.63 2.44 11.05
N GLN A 152 9.98 3.47 10.28
CA GLN A 152 10.18 4.84 10.77
C GLN A 152 8.84 5.52 11.13
N PRO A 153 8.82 6.57 11.99
CA PRO A 153 7.60 7.25 12.43
C PRO A 153 6.75 7.90 11.33
N ASN A 154 7.33 8.25 10.17
CA ASN A 154 6.63 8.77 9.00
C ASN A 154 5.87 7.68 8.23
N SER A 155 6.10 6.40 8.54
CA SER A 155 5.39 5.26 7.94
C SER A 155 3.97 5.15 8.48
N GLY A 156 2.98 5.03 7.58
CA GLY A 156 1.61 4.69 7.98
C GLY A 156 1.53 3.32 8.64
N THR A 157 2.38 2.37 8.23
CA THR A 157 2.46 1.04 8.85
C THR A 157 2.96 1.11 10.29
N PHE A 158 3.95 1.96 10.59
CA PHE A 158 4.41 2.21 11.96
C PHE A 158 3.26 2.72 12.83
N ILE A 159 2.53 3.72 12.36
CA ILE A 159 1.43 4.33 13.11
C ILE A 159 0.29 3.33 13.30
N PHE A 160 -0.15 2.67 12.23
CA PHE A 160 -1.21 1.66 12.31
C PHE A 160 -0.88 0.53 13.28
N PHE A 161 0.33 -0.03 13.19
CA PHE A 161 0.76 -1.13 14.06
C PHE A 161 0.92 -0.68 15.51
N ARG A 162 1.40 0.54 15.75
CA ARG A 162 1.46 1.13 17.08
C ARG A 162 0.09 1.21 17.74
N GLU A 163 -0.89 1.73 17.01
CA GLU A 163 -2.25 1.95 17.52
C GLU A 163 -3.05 0.65 17.69
N THR A 164 -2.86 -0.29 16.77
CA THR A 164 -3.68 -1.53 16.73
C THR A 164 -3.08 -2.66 17.56
N VAL A 165 -1.76 -2.83 17.53
CA VAL A 165 -1.06 -3.99 18.10
C VAL A 165 -0.24 -3.62 19.33
N VAL A 166 0.65 -2.63 19.21
CA VAL A 166 1.55 -2.24 20.30
C VAL A 166 0.77 -1.61 21.46
N ARG A 167 -0.17 -0.74 21.14
CA ARG A 167 -1.03 -0.02 22.10
C ARG A 167 -0.23 0.71 23.18
N GLY A 168 0.87 1.31 22.76
CA GLY A 168 1.84 2.00 23.59
C GLY A 168 3.01 2.47 22.74
N ASP A 169 4.13 2.72 23.37
CA ASP A 169 5.34 3.10 22.67
C ASP A 169 6.18 1.86 22.31
N TYR A 170 6.85 1.93 21.18
CA TYR A 170 7.83 0.92 20.80
C TYR A 170 9.02 0.94 21.75
N ALA A 171 9.61 -0.22 22.01
CA ALA A 171 10.88 -0.31 22.70
C ALA A 171 11.95 0.52 21.96
N GLN A 172 12.77 1.25 22.70
CA GLN A 172 13.85 2.09 22.15
C GLN A 172 14.86 1.29 21.32
N ALA A 173 15.02 0.00 21.63
CA ALA A 173 15.90 -0.92 20.89
C ALA A 173 15.34 -1.38 19.54
N MET A 174 14.15 -0.92 19.12
CA MET A 174 13.61 -1.30 17.82
C MET A 174 14.42 -0.69 16.69
N ASN A 175 14.92 -1.55 15.78
CA ASN A 175 15.58 -1.12 14.56
C ASN A 175 14.56 -0.54 13.58
N GLN A 176 14.70 0.74 13.27
CA GLN A 176 13.81 1.46 12.35
C GLN A 176 14.32 1.36 10.91
N MET A 177 13.52 0.73 10.04
CA MET A 177 13.84 0.50 8.63
C MET A 177 13.06 1.44 7.70
N ASN A 178 13.69 1.86 6.60
CA ASN A 178 13.07 2.78 5.64
C ASN A 178 11.92 2.14 4.85
N GLY A 179 11.97 0.80 4.60
CA GLY A 179 10.97 0.10 3.79
C GLY A 179 10.68 -1.32 4.28
N ASN A 180 9.59 -1.91 3.74
CA ASN A 180 9.20 -3.28 4.06
C ASN A 180 10.27 -4.30 3.60
N ALA A 181 10.85 -4.11 2.41
CA ALA A 181 11.89 -5.00 1.88
C ALA A 181 13.11 -5.10 2.82
N GLN A 182 13.51 -4.00 3.46
CA GLN A 182 14.63 -4.01 4.42
C GLN A 182 14.29 -4.81 5.67
N ILE A 183 13.05 -4.75 6.17
CA ILE A 183 12.59 -5.59 7.30
C ILE A 183 12.65 -7.06 6.91
N VAL A 184 12.16 -7.41 5.71
CA VAL A 184 12.20 -8.78 5.18
C VAL A 184 13.63 -9.32 5.18
N GLU A 185 14.58 -8.56 4.61
CA GLU A 185 15.98 -8.98 4.52
C GLU A 185 16.67 -9.07 5.89
N ALA A 186 16.34 -8.16 6.82
CA ALA A 186 16.86 -8.22 8.18
C ALA A 186 16.40 -9.48 8.92
N VAL A 187 15.09 -9.80 8.86
CA VAL A 187 14.51 -10.98 9.51
C VAL A 187 15.04 -12.28 8.89
N LYS A 188 15.28 -12.33 7.58
CA LYS A 188 15.91 -13.50 6.94
C LYS A 188 17.29 -13.84 7.52
N ARG A 189 18.06 -12.84 7.90
CA ARG A 189 19.44 -12.97 8.39
C ARG A 189 19.54 -13.14 9.90
N ASP A 190 18.50 -12.77 10.65
CA ASP A 190 18.51 -12.77 12.11
C ASP A 190 17.56 -13.82 12.67
N LYS A 191 18.11 -14.86 13.32
CA LYS A 191 17.34 -15.95 13.94
C LYS A 191 16.45 -15.46 15.10
N GLY A 192 16.82 -14.36 15.76
CA GLY A 192 16.05 -13.72 16.83
C GLY A 192 15.08 -12.64 16.34
N GLY A 193 15.12 -12.33 15.04
CA GLY A 193 14.38 -11.24 14.43
C GLY A 193 12.89 -11.45 14.36
N ILE A 194 12.14 -10.38 14.63
CA ILE A 194 10.71 -10.24 14.35
C ILE A 194 10.48 -8.93 13.58
N GLY A 195 9.63 -8.98 12.55
CA GLY A 195 9.24 -7.82 11.75
C GLY A 195 7.74 -7.79 11.47
N TYR A 196 7.22 -6.63 11.05
CA TYR A 196 5.87 -6.47 10.53
C TYR A 196 5.93 -5.77 9.16
N VAL A 197 5.26 -6.35 8.17
CA VAL A 197 5.27 -5.88 6.78
C VAL A 197 3.92 -6.14 6.11
N GLY A 198 3.60 -5.40 5.04
CA GLY A 198 2.45 -5.71 4.20
C GLY A 198 2.55 -7.11 3.61
N VAL A 199 1.42 -7.81 3.50
CA VAL A 199 1.36 -9.20 3.04
C VAL A 199 2.00 -9.40 1.66
N GLY A 200 1.90 -8.45 0.75
CA GLY A 200 2.53 -8.50 -0.58
C GLY A 200 4.06 -8.55 -0.57
N TYR A 201 4.73 -8.33 0.57
CA TYR A 201 6.18 -8.46 0.70
C TYR A 201 6.64 -9.85 1.13
N VAL A 202 5.72 -10.73 1.49
CA VAL A 202 6.04 -12.04 2.11
C VAL A 202 5.46 -13.22 1.35
N VAL A 203 4.72 -12.97 0.27
CA VAL A 203 4.20 -13.98 -0.64
C VAL A 203 4.61 -13.67 -2.08
N ASP A 204 4.74 -14.72 -2.89
CA ASP A 204 4.89 -14.61 -4.34
C ASP A 204 3.51 -14.49 -5.04
N ASP A 205 3.50 -14.40 -6.36
CA ASP A 205 2.31 -14.31 -7.21
C ASP A 205 1.36 -15.52 -7.12
N LYS A 206 1.84 -16.63 -6.52
CA LYS A 206 1.07 -17.84 -6.23
C LYS A 206 0.60 -17.91 -4.77
N GLY A 207 0.84 -16.86 -3.98
CA GLY A 207 0.52 -16.80 -2.55
C GLY A 207 1.42 -17.66 -1.67
N LYS A 208 2.56 -18.16 -2.20
CA LYS A 208 3.53 -18.95 -1.44
C LYS A 208 4.46 -18.01 -0.66
N VAL A 209 4.72 -18.37 0.61
CA VAL A 209 5.63 -17.58 1.46
C VAL A 209 7.05 -17.54 0.87
N THR A 210 7.61 -16.34 0.83
CA THR A 210 8.97 -16.10 0.35
C THR A 210 9.99 -16.96 1.11
N PRO A 211 10.92 -17.65 0.43
CA PRO A 211 11.96 -18.45 1.08
C PRO A 211 12.76 -17.63 2.09
N GLY A 212 13.10 -18.26 3.21
CA GLY A 212 13.86 -17.62 4.30
C GLY A 212 13.00 -16.83 5.29
N LEU A 213 11.68 -16.84 5.13
CA LEU A 213 10.72 -16.23 6.06
C LEU A 213 9.75 -17.26 6.63
N LYS A 214 9.23 -16.96 7.81
CA LYS A 214 8.06 -17.59 8.39
C LYS A 214 7.08 -16.52 8.83
N ILE A 215 5.82 -16.65 8.39
CA ILE A 215 4.72 -15.80 8.82
C ILE A 215 4.11 -16.44 10.08
N LEU A 216 3.88 -15.65 11.12
CA LEU A 216 3.17 -16.09 12.32
C LEU A 216 1.67 -16.03 12.06
N ASN A 217 0.95 -17.07 12.53
CA ASN A 217 -0.48 -16.98 12.72
C ASN A 217 -0.77 -16.09 13.93
N VAL A 218 -1.80 -15.25 13.82
CA VAL A 218 -2.16 -14.31 14.89
C VAL A 218 -3.54 -14.65 15.42
N ALA A 219 -3.62 -14.79 16.75
CA ALA A 219 -4.89 -14.87 17.46
C ALA A 219 -5.28 -13.47 17.99
N LYS A 220 -6.57 -13.14 17.94
CA LYS A 220 -7.09 -11.91 18.51
C LYS A 220 -6.83 -11.80 20.02
N ASP A 221 -7.03 -12.92 20.71
CA ASP A 221 -6.83 -13.10 22.14
C ASP A 221 -6.52 -14.58 22.45
N ARG A 222 -6.41 -14.94 23.74
CA ARG A 222 -6.09 -16.31 24.20
C ARG A 222 -7.18 -17.34 23.88
N ASN A 223 -8.42 -16.89 23.67
CA ASN A 223 -9.58 -17.76 23.41
C ASN A 223 -9.87 -17.89 21.90
N SER A 224 -9.22 -17.09 21.08
CA SER A 224 -9.41 -17.06 19.64
C SER A 224 -8.45 -18.01 18.92
N LYS A 225 -8.91 -18.61 17.83
CA LYS A 225 -8.04 -19.38 16.94
C LYS A 225 -7.04 -18.45 16.26
N ALA A 226 -5.76 -18.80 16.28
CA ALA A 226 -4.74 -18.13 15.52
C ALA A 226 -4.86 -18.47 14.03
N VAL A 227 -4.89 -17.45 13.16
CA VAL A 227 -5.10 -17.58 11.71
C VAL A 227 -4.03 -16.85 10.91
N SER A 228 -3.82 -17.29 9.68
CA SER A 228 -2.84 -16.71 8.76
C SER A 228 -3.36 -15.43 8.09
N PRO A 229 -2.49 -14.43 7.87
CA PRO A 229 -2.82 -13.26 7.03
C PRO A 229 -2.90 -13.57 5.54
N THR A 230 -2.41 -14.73 5.08
CA THR A 230 -2.36 -15.08 3.65
C THR A 230 -3.62 -15.79 3.16
N ASP A 231 -4.53 -16.16 4.04
CA ASP A 231 -5.81 -16.78 3.68
C ASP A 231 -6.88 -15.68 3.54
N VAL A 232 -7.38 -15.51 2.32
CA VAL A 232 -8.41 -14.52 1.98
C VAL A 232 -9.66 -14.64 2.85
N LYS A 233 -10.05 -15.87 3.22
CA LYS A 233 -11.21 -16.10 4.10
C LYS A 233 -11.04 -15.50 5.49
N ASN A 234 -9.81 -15.53 6.02
CA ASN A 234 -9.49 -14.93 7.31
C ASN A 234 -9.55 -13.39 7.25
N ILE A 235 -9.22 -12.80 6.10
CA ILE A 235 -9.29 -11.36 5.86
C ILE A 235 -10.74 -10.91 5.69
N GLU A 236 -11.50 -11.58 4.82
CA GLU A 236 -12.89 -11.25 4.51
C GLU A 236 -13.82 -11.40 5.71
N SER A 237 -13.64 -12.46 6.49
CA SER A 237 -14.43 -12.71 7.72
C SER A 237 -14.01 -11.83 8.90
N GLY A 238 -12.87 -11.13 8.81
CA GLY A 238 -12.31 -10.37 9.94
C GLY A 238 -11.73 -11.27 11.05
N ALA A 239 -11.47 -12.56 10.76
CA ALA A 239 -10.82 -13.47 11.69
C ALA A 239 -9.35 -13.12 11.93
N TYR A 240 -8.64 -12.64 10.87
CA TYR A 240 -7.30 -12.11 11.02
C TYR A 240 -7.37 -10.68 11.61
N PRO A 241 -6.70 -10.41 12.75
CA PRO A 241 -6.97 -9.17 13.49
C PRO A 241 -6.19 -7.94 13.00
N ILE A 242 -5.15 -8.11 12.16
CA ILE A 242 -4.30 -6.99 11.71
C ILE A 242 -4.58 -6.69 10.23
N VAL A 243 -5.83 -6.28 9.94
CA VAL A 243 -6.30 -5.93 8.59
C VAL A 243 -6.53 -4.44 8.48
N ARG A 244 -6.15 -3.86 7.36
CA ARG A 244 -6.34 -2.42 7.08
C ARG A 244 -6.66 -2.15 5.62
N PRO A 245 -7.39 -1.08 5.30
CA PRO A 245 -7.47 -0.55 3.95
C PRO A 245 -6.18 0.17 3.57
N LEU A 246 -5.84 0.12 2.29
CA LEU A 246 -4.81 0.92 1.65
C LEU A 246 -5.49 2.04 0.86
N TYR A 247 -5.04 3.27 1.08
CA TYR A 247 -5.68 4.47 0.57
C TYR A 247 -4.83 5.16 -0.50
N GLN A 248 -5.51 5.78 -1.44
CA GLN A 248 -4.94 6.88 -2.22
C GLN A 248 -5.73 8.15 -1.93
N TYR A 249 -5.01 9.26 -1.74
CA TYR A 249 -5.58 10.58 -1.53
C TYR A 249 -5.19 11.50 -2.68
N PHE A 250 -6.15 12.32 -3.14
CA PHE A 250 -5.93 13.36 -4.13
C PHE A 250 -6.81 14.57 -3.85
N ASP A 251 -6.39 15.75 -4.33
CA ASP A 251 -7.24 16.94 -4.27
C ASP A 251 -8.41 16.80 -5.23
N LYS A 252 -9.62 17.09 -4.78
CA LYS A 252 -10.83 17.09 -5.62
C LYS A 252 -10.66 17.91 -6.90
N ALA A 253 -9.88 18.98 -6.84
CA ALA A 253 -9.55 19.81 -8.02
C ALA A 253 -8.75 19.05 -9.09
N ASN A 254 -8.02 17.97 -8.70
CA ASN A 254 -7.20 17.18 -9.61
C ASN A 254 -7.92 15.97 -10.23
N ARG A 255 -9.23 15.80 -10.00
CA ARG A 255 -9.98 14.65 -10.51
C ARG A 255 -9.75 14.39 -12.01
N GLY A 256 -9.86 15.42 -12.84
CA GLY A 256 -9.68 15.27 -14.28
C GLY A 256 -8.34 14.67 -14.70
N LYS A 257 -7.32 14.79 -13.84
CA LYS A 257 -5.97 14.24 -14.09
C LYS A 257 -5.85 12.79 -13.62
N VAL A 258 -6.48 12.42 -12.50
CA VAL A 258 -6.21 11.15 -11.80
C VAL A 258 -7.33 10.12 -11.95
N ASP A 259 -8.56 10.51 -12.25
CA ASP A 259 -9.74 9.61 -12.28
C ASP A 259 -9.55 8.41 -13.22
N GLY A 260 -8.87 8.60 -14.35
CA GLY A 260 -8.60 7.51 -15.28
C GLY A 260 -7.73 6.41 -14.66
N PHE A 261 -6.66 6.79 -13.96
CA PHE A 261 -5.79 5.84 -13.28
C PHE A 261 -6.46 5.20 -12.07
N VAL A 262 -7.12 5.98 -11.21
CA VAL A 262 -7.88 5.47 -10.05
C VAL A 262 -9.00 4.52 -10.50
N GLY A 263 -9.72 4.86 -11.57
CA GLY A 263 -10.73 3.98 -12.16
C GLY A 263 -10.14 2.66 -12.69
N PHE A 264 -8.94 2.70 -13.27
CA PHE A 264 -8.22 1.49 -13.68
C PHE A 264 -7.83 0.62 -12.48
N GLU A 265 -7.29 1.20 -11.41
CA GLU A 265 -6.95 0.46 -10.17
C GLU A 265 -8.15 -0.26 -9.56
N LEU A 266 -9.34 0.35 -9.61
CA LEU A 266 -10.59 -0.21 -9.10
C LEU A 266 -11.30 -1.14 -10.09
N SER A 267 -10.84 -1.21 -11.34
CA SER A 267 -11.39 -2.11 -12.36
C SER A 267 -11.09 -3.59 -12.03
N PRO A 268 -11.81 -4.56 -12.65
CA PRO A 268 -11.49 -5.98 -12.48
C PRO A 268 -10.02 -6.32 -12.82
N GLU A 269 -9.42 -5.63 -13.78
CA GLU A 269 -8.01 -5.81 -14.16
C GLU A 269 -7.07 -5.29 -13.07
N GLY A 270 -7.27 -4.07 -12.58
CA GLY A 270 -6.49 -3.51 -11.50
C GLY A 270 -6.59 -4.35 -10.21
N GLN A 271 -7.78 -4.81 -9.87
CA GLN A 271 -8.00 -5.68 -8.71
C GLN A 271 -7.37 -7.07 -8.87
N ASN A 272 -7.24 -7.59 -10.09
CA ASN A 272 -6.47 -8.80 -10.37
C ASN A 272 -4.96 -8.57 -10.20
N ILE A 273 -4.45 -7.39 -10.57
CA ILE A 273 -3.06 -7.01 -10.29
C ILE A 273 -2.82 -6.96 -8.78
N ILE A 274 -3.70 -6.32 -8.01
CA ILE A 274 -3.64 -6.27 -6.54
C ILE A 274 -3.52 -7.68 -5.95
N SER A 275 -4.31 -8.65 -6.44
CA SER A 275 -4.25 -10.04 -5.99
C SER A 275 -2.91 -10.69 -6.31
N LYS A 276 -2.35 -10.44 -7.51
CA LYS A 276 -1.03 -10.96 -7.92
C LYS A 276 0.13 -10.36 -7.12
N GLU A 277 -0.03 -9.11 -6.69
CA GLU A 277 0.92 -8.44 -5.80
C GLU A 277 0.76 -8.85 -4.32
N GLY A 278 -0.08 -9.88 -4.05
CA GLY A 278 -0.26 -10.48 -2.73
C GLY A 278 -1.20 -9.72 -1.80
N PHE A 279 -1.80 -8.62 -2.23
CA PHE A 279 -2.82 -7.91 -1.47
C PHE A 279 -4.22 -8.46 -1.77
N PHE A 280 -5.22 -7.95 -1.07
CA PHE A 280 -6.60 -8.38 -1.25
C PHE A 280 -7.42 -7.30 -1.97
N PRO A 281 -8.33 -7.72 -2.88
CA PRO A 281 -9.22 -6.81 -3.56
C PRO A 281 -10.13 -6.04 -2.60
N VAL A 282 -10.63 -4.91 -3.09
CA VAL A 282 -11.57 -4.05 -2.36
C VAL A 282 -12.85 -4.81 -2.03
N THR A 283 -13.20 -4.87 -0.74
CA THR A 283 -14.42 -5.53 -0.26
C THR A 283 -15.68 -4.72 -0.60
N ALA A 284 -16.88 -5.34 -0.51
CA ALA A 284 -18.16 -4.67 -0.71
C ALA A 284 -18.34 -3.42 0.18
N LYS A 285 -17.80 -3.45 1.42
CA LYS A 285 -17.78 -2.30 2.32
C LYS A 285 -17.07 -1.10 1.70
N TYR A 286 -15.89 -1.32 1.14
CA TYR A 286 -15.06 -0.25 0.60
C TYR A 286 -15.46 0.14 -0.83
N ARG A 287 -16.07 -0.75 -1.62
CA ARG A 287 -16.76 -0.35 -2.86
C ARG A 287 -17.86 0.67 -2.57
N ARG A 288 -18.72 0.44 -1.56
CA ARG A 288 -19.72 1.42 -1.12
C ARG A 288 -19.11 2.72 -0.57
N TYR A 289 -17.92 2.61 0.05
CA TYR A 289 -17.19 3.80 0.49
C TYR A 289 -16.73 4.63 -0.71
N ASN A 290 -16.11 4.03 -1.71
CA ASN A 290 -15.60 4.68 -2.91
C ASN A 290 -16.73 5.27 -3.76
N ALA A 291 -17.87 4.59 -3.85
CA ALA A 291 -19.06 5.05 -4.60
C ALA A 291 -19.57 6.44 -4.15
N ARG A 292 -19.32 6.86 -2.91
CA ARG A 292 -19.61 8.21 -2.43
C ARG A 292 -18.83 9.30 -3.15
N TYR A 293 -17.72 8.93 -3.76
CA TYR A 293 -16.84 9.79 -4.53
C TYR A 293 -16.91 9.52 -6.04
N GLY A 294 -17.85 8.66 -6.48
CA GLY A 294 -18.08 8.36 -7.90
C GLY A 294 -17.17 7.26 -8.48
N PHE A 295 -16.61 6.41 -7.61
CA PHE A 295 -15.79 5.26 -8.00
C PHE A 295 -16.40 3.92 -7.58
#